data_0d590e67a00942152dc02a9350a9d8c9
#
_entry.id   0d590e67a00942152dc02a9350a9d8c9
#
_cell.length_a   1.000
_cell.length_b   1.000
_cell.length_c   1.000
_cell.angle_alpha   90.00
_cell.angle_beta   90.00
_cell.angle_gamma   90.00
#
_symmetry.space_group_name_H-M   'P 1'
#
loop_
_entity.id
_entity.type
_entity.pdbx_description
1 polymer ?
#
loop_
_entity_poly.entity_id
_entity_poly.type
_entity_poly.pdbx_seq_one_letter_code
_entity_poly.pdbx_strand_id
1 'polypeptide(L)'
;MIRLSSLIRPAPLLVAALAVSPLPLSGMFSTAQAADMPQTTTQATTQLDFNVTGTAHAAPTELTIRLSVRADSPSAATAQKDVNTRMAAALKLAGGQSGIEAKAGGYSIYENTPEHAPKSWTAQQELELSGKDSVQLLALAGQLQSQSLMLEGMDWSLDDATREQLLKDARTAALKQVRDQAEQSAQTLGLHLVRLSEIRISSQEPGPRPVMLMAARMADSAPPQRSPDEQTVRVNVFVKAELSQ
;
A
#
# COMPACT_ATOMS: atom_id res chain seq x y z
N MET A 1 -19.68 0.76 31.46
CA MET A 1 -19.37 0.81 32.92
C MET A 1 -17.96 1.35 33.05
N ILE A 2 -17.89 2.64 33.46
CA ILE A 2 -17.24 3.09 34.72
C ILE A 2 -15.72 3.20 34.54
N ARG A 3 -15.03 4.32 34.82
CA ARG A 3 -15.22 5.56 35.60
C ARG A 3 -14.26 6.65 35.14
N LEU A 4 -14.75 7.90 35.15
CA LEU A 4 -13.98 9.13 35.26
C LEU A 4 -13.22 9.19 36.59
N SER A 5 -12.04 9.82 36.60
CA SER A 5 -11.51 10.48 37.81
C SER A 5 -10.69 11.71 37.39
N SER A 6 -11.29 12.84 37.59
CA SER A 6 -10.73 14.17 37.62
C SER A 6 -9.92 14.37 38.92
N LEU A 7 -8.77 15.03 38.85
CA LEU A 7 -8.09 15.59 40.01
C LEU A 7 -7.54 16.99 39.70
N ILE A 8 -8.36 17.97 40.05
CA ILE A 8 -8.02 19.38 40.17
C ILE A 8 -7.28 19.56 41.50
N ARG A 9 -6.13 20.21 41.51
CA ARG A 9 -5.48 20.73 42.71
C ARG A 9 -5.31 22.24 42.59
N PRO A 10 -5.76 23.02 43.58
CA PRO A 10 -5.57 24.47 43.63
C PRO A 10 -4.23 24.84 44.29
N ALA A 11 -3.64 25.94 43.82
CA ALA A 11 -2.46 26.57 44.36
C ALA A 11 -2.85 27.47 45.59
N PRO A 12 -2.00 27.62 46.60
CA PRO A 12 -2.23 28.61 47.64
C PRO A 12 -1.59 29.94 47.30
N LEU A 13 -2.38 30.98 47.49
CA LEU A 13 -1.99 32.39 47.64
C LEU A 13 -1.12 32.57 48.88
N LEU A 14 0.00 33.26 48.76
CA LEU A 14 0.79 33.77 49.85
C LEU A 14 0.84 35.31 49.76
N VAL A 15 0.06 35.95 50.62
CA VAL A 15 0.11 37.39 50.90
C VAL A 15 1.23 37.62 51.93
N ALA A 16 2.17 38.49 51.65
CA ALA A 16 3.09 39.01 52.65
C ALA A 16 3.15 40.52 52.54
N ALA A 17 2.95 41.11 53.71
CA ALA A 17 2.67 42.49 53.94
C ALA A 17 3.89 43.42 53.87
N LEU A 18 3.54 44.68 53.68
CA LEU A 18 4.28 45.94 53.80
C LEU A 18 5.34 46.05 54.93
N ALA A 19 6.48 46.59 54.55
CA ALA A 19 7.23 47.46 55.46
C ALA A 19 7.74 48.69 54.67
N VAL A 20 7.22 49.82 55.00
CA VAL A 20 7.61 51.17 54.55
C VAL A 20 8.76 51.66 55.43
N SER A 21 9.87 52.09 54.83
CA SER A 21 10.89 52.94 55.48
C SER A 21 11.38 54.00 54.50
N PRO A 22 11.43 55.25 54.83
CA PRO A 22 11.89 56.33 53.97
C PRO A 22 13.35 56.72 54.21
N LEU A 23 13.99 57.36 53.17
CA LEU A 23 15.16 58.26 53.18
C LEU A 23 16.46 57.70 52.56
N PRO A 24 17.33 58.53 51.94
CA PRO A 24 17.17 59.85 51.37
C PRO A 24 17.69 60.00 49.93
N LEU A 25 17.34 61.11 49.31
CA LEU A 25 17.85 61.62 48.05
C LEU A 25 19.39 61.71 48.03
N SER A 26 19.98 61.02 47.03
CA SER A 26 21.28 61.46 46.52
C SER A 26 21.25 61.13 44.98
N GLY A 27 21.26 62.21 44.22
CA GLY A 27 21.19 62.13 42.76
C GLY A 27 22.43 61.49 42.17
N MET A 28 22.20 60.48 41.36
CA MET A 28 23.11 60.10 40.28
C MET A 28 22.22 59.81 39.06
N PHE A 29 22.25 60.72 38.09
CA PHE A 29 21.68 60.51 36.79
C PHE A 29 22.51 59.42 36.11
N SER A 30 22.12 58.18 36.22
CA SER A 30 22.62 57.11 35.41
C SER A 30 21.87 57.18 34.08
N THR A 31 22.52 57.68 33.05
CA THR A 31 22.01 57.55 31.68
C THR A 31 21.86 56.04 31.39
N ALA A 32 20.63 55.58 31.42
CA ALA A 32 20.29 54.26 30.94
C ALA A 32 20.57 54.21 29.43
N GLN A 33 21.71 53.64 29.08
CA GLN A 33 22.02 53.25 27.73
C GLN A 33 21.03 52.17 27.33
N ALA A 34 20.03 52.57 26.55
CA ALA A 34 19.13 51.60 25.92
C ALA A 34 20.01 50.66 25.06
N ALA A 35 20.22 49.47 25.60
CA ALA A 35 20.81 48.41 24.81
C ALA A 35 19.87 48.19 23.61
N ASP A 36 20.36 48.48 22.45
CA ASP A 36 19.72 48.18 21.15
C ASP A 36 19.57 46.66 21.08
N MET A 37 18.44 46.15 21.54
CA MET A 37 18.09 44.74 21.35
C MET A 37 17.87 44.58 19.86
N PRO A 38 18.58 43.65 19.17
CA PRO A 38 18.31 43.39 17.80
C PRO A 38 16.84 42.94 17.69
N GLN A 39 16.01 43.75 17.07
CA GLN A 39 14.65 43.37 16.69
C GLN A 39 14.81 42.30 15.64
N THR A 40 14.63 41.04 16.06
CA THR A 40 14.44 39.95 15.13
C THR A 40 13.13 40.21 14.42
N THR A 41 13.16 40.84 13.28
CA THR A 41 12.03 40.95 12.36
C THR A 41 11.62 39.56 11.99
N THR A 42 10.65 39.01 12.66
CA THR A 42 9.98 37.79 12.24
C THR A 42 9.26 38.13 10.94
N GLN A 43 9.90 37.83 9.81
CA GLN A 43 9.22 37.94 8.53
C GLN A 43 7.97 37.04 8.60
N ALA A 44 6.82 37.62 8.32
CA ALA A 44 5.57 36.88 8.26
C ALA A 44 5.71 35.85 7.11
N THR A 45 5.74 34.57 7.46
CA THR A 45 5.76 33.48 6.50
C THR A 45 4.36 32.94 6.28
N THR A 46 4.02 32.68 5.05
CA THR A 46 2.77 32.01 4.66
C THR A 46 3.07 30.54 4.45
N GLN A 47 2.26 29.66 5.05
CA GLN A 47 2.36 28.22 4.84
C GLN A 47 1.48 27.81 3.66
N LEU A 48 2.03 27.03 2.74
CA LEU A 48 1.33 26.41 1.62
C LEU A 48 1.39 24.89 1.78
N ASP A 49 0.21 24.27 1.86
CA ASP A 49 0.06 22.81 1.92
C ASP A 49 -0.56 22.33 0.61
N PHE A 50 0.07 21.34 -0.03
CA PHE A 50 -0.44 20.75 -1.26
C PHE A 50 0.02 19.31 -1.44
N ASN A 51 -0.56 18.62 -2.41
CA ASN A 51 -0.16 17.28 -2.79
C ASN A 51 0.09 17.16 -4.29
N VAL A 52 1.03 16.30 -4.65
CA VAL A 52 1.37 15.97 -6.04
C VAL A 52 1.31 14.46 -6.21
N THR A 53 0.83 14.01 -7.35
CA THR A 53 0.81 12.59 -7.72
C THR A 53 1.69 12.36 -8.94
N GLY A 54 2.76 11.59 -8.77
CA GLY A 54 3.54 11.07 -9.88
C GLY A 54 3.00 9.72 -10.32
N THR A 55 3.00 9.47 -11.62
CA THR A 55 2.55 8.22 -12.22
C THR A 55 3.61 7.67 -13.17
N ALA A 56 3.70 6.35 -13.22
CA ALA A 56 4.45 5.62 -14.24
C ALA A 56 3.63 4.40 -14.69
N HIS A 57 3.81 3.97 -15.94
CA HIS A 57 3.03 2.90 -16.54
C HIS A 57 3.95 1.91 -17.24
N ALA A 58 3.56 0.64 -17.24
CA ALA A 58 4.16 -0.39 -18.09
C ALA A 58 3.14 -1.48 -18.42
N ALA A 59 3.39 -2.17 -19.51
CA ALA A 59 2.70 -3.43 -19.79
C ALA A 59 3.06 -4.45 -18.69
N PRO A 60 2.12 -5.32 -18.29
CA PRO A 60 2.42 -6.36 -17.32
C PRO A 60 3.47 -7.32 -17.86
N THR A 61 4.34 -7.80 -17.00
CA THR A 61 5.52 -8.59 -17.34
C THR A 61 5.45 -10.02 -16.83
N GLU A 62 4.45 -10.32 -16.00
CA GLU A 62 4.28 -11.62 -15.36
C GLU A 62 2.81 -12.06 -15.40
N LEU A 63 2.59 -13.34 -15.70
CA LEU A 63 1.30 -14.00 -15.59
C LEU A 63 1.30 -14.89 -14.36
N THR A 64 0.27 -14.76 -13.53
CA THR A 64 -0.02 -15.67 -12.41
C THR A 64 -1.28 -16.46 -12.72
N ILE A 65 -1.20 -17.78 -12.61
CA ILE A 65 -2.32 -18.70 -12.78
C ILE A 65 -2.60 -19.40 -11.46
N ARG A 66 -3.84 -19.32 -10.98
CA ARG A 66 -4.29 -20.05 -9.80
C ARG A 66 -5.10 -21.26 -10.24
N LEU A 67 -4.68 -22.41 -9.72
CA LEU A 67 -5.37 -23.68 -9.88
C LEU A 67 -5.72 -24.24 -8.50
N SER A 68 -6.69 -25.14 -8.44
CA SER A 68 -6.97 -25.90 -7.24
C SER A 68 -7.10 -27.39 -7.55
N VAL A 69 -6.73 -28.21 -6.59
CA VAL A 69 -7.05 -29.63 -6.58
C VAL A 69 -8.02 -29.91 -5.45
N ARG A 70 -9.09 -30.65 -5.78
CA ARG A 70 -10.12 -31.02 -4.82
C ARG A 70 -10.38 -32.53 -4.90
N ALA A 71 -10.62 -33.14 -3.76
CA ALA A 71 -11.06 -34.52 -3.66
C ALA A 71 -12.18 -34.64 -2.59
N ASP A 72 -13.23 -35.39 -2.96
CA ASP A 72 -14.33 -35.72 -2.07
C ASP A 72 -14.28 -37.20 -1.76
N SER A 73 -14.43 -37.57 -0.46
CA SER A 73 -14.39 -39.00 -0.02
C SER A 73 -15.21 -39.19 1.25
N PRO A 74 -15.76 -40.40 1.50
CA PRO A 74 -16.34 -40.72 2.79
C PRO A 74 -15.37 -40.65 3.98
N SER A 75 -14.05 -40.64 3.70
CA SER A 75 -12.99 -40.59 4.72
C SER A 75 -12.11 -39.37 4.52
N ALA A 76 -11.87 -38.61 5.60
CA ALA A 76 -10.94 -37.49 5.60
C ALA A 76 -9.53 -37.89 5.15
N ALA A 77 -9.03 -39.02 5.64
CA ALA A 77 -7.69 -39.51 5.30
C ALA A 77 -7.55 -39.84 3.80
N THR A 78 -8.61 -40.37 3.19
CA THR A 78 -8.61 -40.68 1.75
C THR A 78 -8.66 -39.40 0.92
N ALA A 79 -9.53 -38.44 1.27
CA ALA A 79 -9.59 -37.14 0.59
C ALA A 79 -8.23 -36.41 0.65
N GLN A 80 -7.58 -36.39 1.83
CA GLN A 80 -6.25 -35.81 1.99
C GLN A 80 -5.19 -36.51 1.14
N LYS A 81 -5.16 -37.84 1.16
CA LYS A 81 -4.21 -38.61 0.36
C LYS A 81 -4.33 -38.29 -1.13
N ASP A 82 -5.55 -38.20 -1.63
CA ASP A 82 -5.81 -37.93 -3.04
C ASP A 82 -5.34 -36.52 -3.44
N VAL A 83 -5.67 -35.50 -2.64
CA VAL A 83 -5.20 -34.14 -2.85
C VAL A 83 -3.67 -34.07 -2.82
N ASN A 84 -3.06 -34.66 -1.79
CA ASN A 84 -1.61 -34.63 -1.64
C ASN A 84 -0.89 -35.31 -2.82
N THR A 85 -1.45 -36.44 -3.30
CA THR A 85 -0.87 -37.17 -4.43
C THR A 85 -0.93 -36.37 -5.73
N ARG A 86 -2.07 -35.74 -6.02
CA ARG A 86 -2.25 -34.90 -7.23
C ARG A 86 -1.41 -33.62 -7.12
N MET A 87 -1.36 -32.97 -5.95
CA MET A 87 -0.53 -31.80 -5.73
C MET A 87 0.96 -32.09 -5.90
N ALA A 88 1.45 -33.22 -5.37
CA ALA A 88 2.83 -33.65 -5.56
C ALA A 88 3.18 -33.89 -7.04
N ALA A 89 2.26 -34.50 -7.80
CA ALA A 89 2.43 -34.70 -9.24
C ALA A 89 2.46 -33.34 -9.99
N ALA A 90 1.57 -32.43 -9.63
CA ALA A 90 1.51 -31.10 -10.23
C ALA A 90 2.77 -30.28 -9.97
N LEU A 91 3.24 -30.25 -8.72
CA LEU A 91 4.50 -29.58 -8.35
C LEU A 91 5.72 -30.18 -9.05
N LYS A 92 5.76 -31.49 -9.21
CA LYS A 92 6.84 -32.17 -9.96
C LYS A 92 6.84 -31.78 -11.42
N LEU A 93 5.66 -31.69 -12.04
CA LEU A 93 5.52 -31.27 -13.45
C LEU A 93 5.95 -29.80 -13.62
N ALA A 94 5.50 -28.92 -12.72
CA ALA A 94 5.85 -27.51 -12.75
C ALA A 94 7.33 -27.26 -12.46
N GLY A 95 7.93 -27.99 -11.49
CA GLY A 95 9.35 -27.89 -11.13
C GLY A 95 10.31 -28.35 -12.23
N GLY A 96 9.83 -29.06 -13.24
CA GLY A 96 10.59 -29.39 -14.45
C GLY A 96 10.66 -28.27 -15.49
N GLN A 97 9.95 -27.14 -15.29
CA GLN A 97 9.86 -26.04 -16.23
C GLN A 97 10.73 -24.86 -15.76
N SER A 98 11.71 -24.47 -16.58
CA SER A 98 12.53 -23.29 -16.26
C SER A 98 11.72 -21.99 -16.43
N GLY A 99 11.90 -21.03 -15.53
CA GLY A 99 11.21 -19.73 -15.62
C GLY A 99 9.77 -19.73 -15.12
N ILE A 100 9.28 -20.84 -14.58
CA ILE A 100 8.00 -20.94 -13.89
C ILE A 100 8.24 -21.16 -12.40
N GLU A 101 7.67 -20.32 -11.58
CA GLU A 101 7.58 -20.51 -10.14
C GLU A 101 6.26 -21.20 -9.80
N ALA A 102 6.33 -22.25 -8.96
CA ALA A 102 5.17 -22.99 -8.51
C ALA A 102 5.11 -23.00 -6.99
N LYS A 103 4.01 -22.52 -6.42
CA LYS A 103 3.77 -22.46 -4.98
C LYS A 103 2.51 -23.21 -4.62
N ALA A 104 2.60 -24.19 -3.71
CA ALA A 104 1.42 -24.75 -3.08
C ALA A 104 0.87 -23.74 -2.06
N GLY A 105 -0.39 -23.37 -2.24
CA GLY A 105 -1.10 -22.40 -1.43
C GLY A 105 -1.94 -23.03 -0.32
N GLY A 106 -3.06 -22.38 -0.01
CA GLY A 106 -3.97 -22.76 1.07
C GLY A 106 -4.43 -24.22 0.96
N TYR A 107 -4.40 -24.89 2.10
CA TYR A 107 -4.92 -26.24 2.26
C TYR A 107 -6.10 -26.24 3.21
N SER A 108 -7.20 -26.87 2.82
CA SER A 108 -8.38 -26.98 3.67
C SER A 108 -8.97 -28.38 3.59
N ILE A 109 -9.58 -28.80 4.70
CA ILE A 109 -10.37 -30.02 4.79
C ILE A 109 -11.61 -29.75 5.65
N TYR A 110 -12.76 -30.18 5.19
CA TYR A 110 -14.03 -30.01 5.92
C TYR A 110 -15.00 -31.18 5.66
N GLU A 111 -15.85 -31.42 6.64
CA GLU A 111 -16.92 -32.41 6.55
C GLU A 111 -18.14 -31.80 5.87
N ASN A 112 -18.68 -32.47 4.88
CA ASN A 112 -19.98 -32.16 4.28
C ASN A 112 -21.07 -33.04 4.91
N THR A 113 -22.08 -32.39 5.46
CA THR A 113 -23.21 -33.05 6.07
C THR A 113 -24.51 -32.62 5.39
N PRO A 114 -24.76 -33.06 4.14
CA PRO A 114 -26.00 -32.71 3.46
C PRO A 114 -27.22 -33.40 4.13
N GLU A 115 -28.40 -32.75 4.10
CA GLU A 115 -29.61 -33.24 4.74
C GLU A 115 -30.10 -34.61 4.21
N HIS A 116 -29.85 -34.90 2.92
CA HIS A 116 -30.37 -36.05 2.23
C HIS A 116 -29.33 -36.94 1.56
N ALA A 117 -28.08 -36.85 1.94
CA ALA A 117 -26.99 -37.65 1.39
C ALA A 117 -26.01 -38.09 2.49
N PRO A 118 -25.22 -39.15 2.27
CA PRO A 118 -24.18 -39.58 3.22
C PRO A 118 -23.18 -38.47 3.48
N LYS A 119 -22.67 -38.41 4.70
CA LYS A 119 -21.55 -37.52 5.06
C LYS A 119 -20.34 -37.84 4.22
N SER A 120 -19.65 -36.79 3.81
CA SER A 120 -18.42 -36.89 3.05
C SER A 120 -17.41 -35.82 3.52
N TRP A 121 -16.15 -36.02 3.17
CA TRP A 121 -15.09 -35.09 3.44
C TRP A 121 -14.56 -34.51 2.14
N THR A 122 -14.42 -33.19 2.09
CA THR A 122 -13.73 -32.49 1.01
C THR A 122 -12.36 -32.04 1.49
N ALA A 123 -11.31 -32.40 0.77
CA ALA A 123 -10.00 -31.80 0.88
C ALA A 123 -9.74 -30.95 -0.36
N GLN A 124 -9.11 -29.79 -0.18
CA GLN A 124 -8.76 -28.88 -1.28
C GLN A 124 -7.42 -28.22 -1.00
N GLN A 125 -6.62 -28.01 -2.05
CA GLN A 125 -5.38 -27.26 -2.00
C GLN A 125 -5.21 -26.42 -3.24
N GLU A 126 -4.68 -25.20 -3.05
CA GLU A 126 -4.38 -24.28 -4.14
C GLU A 126 -2.96 -24.50 -4.68
N LEU A 127 -2.78 -24.25 -5.97
CA LEU A 127 -1.51 -24.19 -6.66
C LEU A 127 -1.44 -22.87 -7.41
N GLU A 128 -0.44 -22.07 -7.10
CA GLU A 128 -0.14 -20.84 -7.83
C GLU A 128 1.07 -21.08 -8.74
N LEU A 129 0.93 -20.69 -9.99
CA LEU A 129 1.99 -20.72 -10.99
C LEU A 129 2.25 -19.29 -11.44
N SER A 130 3.49 -18.84 -11.45
CA SER A 130 3.86 -17.54 -12.00
C SER A 130 5.05 -17.62 -12.94
N GLY A 131 5.08 -16.73 -13.91
CA GLY A 131 6.17 -16.70 -14.89
C GLY A 131 5.98 -15.61 -15.96
N LYS A 132 7.09 -15.28 -16.63
CA LYS A 132 7.14 -14.24 -17.66
C LYS A 132 6.74 -14.78 -19.05
N ASP A 133 6.98 -16.05 -19.30
CA ASP A 133 6.54 -16.71 -20.55
C ASP A 133 5.11 -17.23 -20.40
N SER A 134 4.16 -16.40 -20.83
CA SER A 134 2.73 -16.73 -20.75
C SER A 134 2.35 -17.93 -21.61
N VAL A 135 3.03 -18.16 -22.73
CA VAL A 135 2.72 -19.29 -23.63
C VAL A 135 3.08 -20.60 -22.94
N GLN A 136 4.27 -20.67 -22.36
CA GLN A 136 4.72 -21.83 -21.60
C GLN A 136 3.82 -22.07 -20.38
N LEU A 137 3.47 -21.00 -19.66
CA LEU A 137 2.64 -21.08 -18.45
C LEU A 137 1.22 -21.57 -18.76
N LEU A 138 0.60 -21.08 -19.83
CA LEU A 138 -0.73 -21.53 -20.29
C LEU A 138 -0.70 -22.98 -20.75
N ALA A 139 0.37 -23.40 -21.46
CA ALA A 139 0.53 -24.79 -21.85
C ALA A 139 0.63 -25.72 -20.62
N LEU A 140 1.40 -25.33 -19.61
CA LEU A 140 1.50 -26.07 -18.34
C LEU A 140 0.15 -26.12 -17.61
N ALA A 141 -0.57 -25.01 -17.53
CA ALA A 141 -1.90 -24.98 -16.94
C ALA A 141 -2.87 -25.94 -17.64
N GLY A 142 -2.85 -26.00 -18.97
CA GLY A 142 -3.64 -26.97 -19.73
C GLY A 142 -3.29 -28.42 -19.43
N GLN A 143 -2.00 -28.74 -19.27
CA GLN A 143 -1.56 -30.07 -18.85
C GLN A 143 -2.05 -30.41 -17.43
N LEU A 144 -1.99 -29.45 -16.48
CA LEU A 144 -2.48 -29.65 -15.13
C LEU A 144 -4.01 -29.81 -15.07
N GLN A 145 -4.74 -29.08 -15.91
CA GLN A 145 -6.21 -29.27 -16.04
C GLN A 145 -6.55 -30.67 -16.53
N SER A 146 -5.78 -31.25 -17.46
CA SER A 146 -5.97 -32.64 -17.89
C SER A 146 -5.69 -33.66 -16.77
N GLN A 147 -4.98 -33.26 -15.70
CA GLN A 147 -4.75 -34.04 -14.49
C GLN A 147 -5.77 -33.71 -13.36
N SER A 148 -6.91 -33.13 -13.72
CA SER A 148 -8.01 -32.80 -12.81
C SER A 148 -7.70 -31.69 -11.81
N LEU A 149 -6.82 -30.75 -12.15
CA LEU A 149 -6.75 -29.46 -11.45
C LEU A 149 -7.75 -28.50 -12.10
N MET A 150 -8.43 -27.73 -11.26
CA MET A 150 -9.41 -26.72 -11.70
C MET A 150 -8.72 -25.36 -11.80
N LEU A 151 -8.94 -24.65 -12.91
CA LEU A 151 -8.49 -23.28 -13.06
C LEU A 151 -9.41 -22.35 -12.27
N GLU A 152 -8.85 -21.61 -11.30
CA GLU A 152 -9.57 -20.64 -10.46
C GLU A 152 -9.47 -19.21 -11.03
N GLY A 153 -8.34 -18.87 -11.63
CA GLY A 153 -8.15 -17.54 -12.20
C GLY A 153 -6.79 -17.32 -12.83
N MET A 154 -6.71 -16.23 -13.57
CA MET A 154 -5.47 -15.76 -14.22
C MET A 154 -5.37 -14.24 -14.03
N ASP A 155 -4.21 -13.77 -13.58
CA ASP A 155 -3.94 -12.37 -13.37
C ASP A 155 -2.61 -11.96 -13.98
N TRP A 156 -2.62 -10.81 -14.63
CA TRP A 156 -1.42 -10.18 -15.15
C TRP A 156 -0.91 -9.14 -14.17
N SER A 157 0.37 -9.17 -13.89
CA SER A 157 1.03 -8.25 -12.96
C SER A 157 2.38 -7.78 -13.48
N LEU A 158 2.97 -6.81 -12.78
CA LEU A 158 4.36 -6.45 -12.94
C LEU A 158 5.21 -7.38 -12.08
N ASP A 159 6.31 -7.87 -12.62
CA ASP A 159 7.34 -8.49 -11.77
C ASP A 159 7.96 -7.45 -10.83
N ASP A 160 8.58 -7.90 -9.74
CA ASP A 160 9.09 -7.03 -8.68
C ASP A 160 10.10 -6.01 -9.18
N ALA A 161 11.01 -6.39 -10.07
CA ALA A 161 12.03 -5.49 -10.61
C ALA A 161 11.41 -4.36 -11.45
N THR A 162 10.43 -4.68 -12.30
CA THR A 162 9.70 -3.70 -13.09
C THR A 162 8.88 -2.79 -12.19
N ARG A 163 8.22 -3.34 -11.17
CA ARG A 163 7.45 -2.56 -10.19
C ARG A 163 8.32 -1.57 -9.44
N GLU A 164 9.48 -2.01 -8.93
CA GLU A 164 10.44 -1.13 -8.24
C GLU A 164 10.93 0.00 -9.14
N GLN A 165 11.22 -0.30 -10.41
CA GLN A 165 11.64 0.72 -11.37
C GLN A 165 10.53 1.75 -11.60
N LEU A 166 9.29 1.31 -11.81
CA LEU A 166 8.14 2.21 -11.97
C LEU A 166 7.88 3.06 -10.72
N LEU A 167 8.02 2.50 -9.52
CA LEU A 167 7.93 3.26 -8.26
C LEU A 167 8.98 4.35 -8.20
N LYS A 168 10.20 4.07 -8.63
CA LYS A 168 11.28 5.05 -8.68
C LYS A 168 11.00 6.15 -9.71
N ASP A 169 10.47 5.79 -10.87
CA ASP A 169 10.13 6.74 -11.92
C ASP A 169 8.96 7.62 -11.52
N ALA A 170 7.89 7.05 -10.95
CA ALA A 170 6.74 7.78 -10.43
C ALA A 170 7.14 8.74 -9.30
N ARG A 171 8.03 8.31 -8.38
CA ARG A 171 8.58 9.16 -7.32
C ARG A 171 9.38 10.32 -7.88
N THR A 172 10.23 10.05 -8.86
CA THR A 172 11.04 11.09 -9.51
C THR A 172 10.15 12.10 -10.22
N ALA A 173 9.11 11.65 -10.92
CA ALA A 173 8.15 12.52 -11.57
C ALA A 173 7.39 13.39 -10.55
N ALA A 174 6.92 12.81 -9.44
CA ALA A 174 6.26 13.56 -8.38
C ALA A 174 7.16 14.64 -7.77
N LEU A 175 8.41 14.29 -7.43
CA LEU A 175 9.35 15.24 -6.80
C LEU A 175 9.73 16.39 -7.71
N LYS A 176 9.84 16.17 -9.03
CA LYS A 176 10.02 17.27 -9.98
C LYS A 176 8.84 18.22 -9.97
N GLN A 177 7.61 17.69 -10.01
CA GLN A 177 6.39 18.49 -9.98
C GLN A 177 6.21 19.26 -8.66
N VAL A 178 6.70 18.73 -7.52
CA VAL A 178 6.62 19.42 -6.22
C VAL A 178 7.27 20.80 -6.29
N ARG A 179 8.49 20.87 -6.83
CA ARG A 179 9.22 22.13 -6.91
C ARG A 179 8.54 23.11 -7.85
N ASP A 180 8.17 22.65 -9.05
CA ASP A 180 7.51 23.47 -10.06
C ASP A 180 6.19 24.04 -9.52
N GLN A 181 5.37 23.22 -8.85
CA GLN A 181 4.11 23.64 -8.28
C GLN A 181 4.27 24.61 -7.11
N ALA A 182 5.26 24.40 -6.23
CA ALA A 182 5.55 25.32 -5.13
C ALA A 182 5.96 26.70 -5.65
N GLU A 183 6.89 26.75 -6.62
CA GLU A 183 7.36 27.99 -7.24
C GLU A 183 6.24 28.71 -8.00
N GLN A 184 5.45 28.02 -8.78
CA GLN A 184 4.32 28.56 -9.52
C GLN A 184 3.23 29.12 -8.58
N SER A 185 2.93 28.43 -7.49
CA SER A 185 1.96 28.87 -6.49
C SER A 185 2.47 30.15 -5.78
N ALA A 186 3.74 30.18 -5.39
CA ALA A 186 4.35 31.34 -4.76
C ALA A 186 4.27 32.57 -5.70
N GLN A 187 4.67 32.43 -6.95
CA GLN A 187 4.59 33.50 -7.96
C GLN A 187 3.17 34.02 -8.16
N THR A 188 2.18 33.11 -8.24
CA THR A 188 0.77 33.50 -8.42
C THR A 188 0.24 34.33 -7.25
N LEU A 189 0.75 34.05 -6.04
CA LEU A 189 0.40 34.80 -4.82
C LEU A 189 1.23 36.08 -4.63
N GLY A 190 2.20 36.37 -5.50
CA GLY A 190 3.13 37.50 -5.35
C GLY A 190 4.15 37.29 -4.21
N LEU A 191 4.44 36.02 -3.89
CA LEU A 191 5.35 35.58 -2.85
C LEU A 191 6.54 34.83 -3.44
N HIS A 192 7.54 34.56 -2.61
CA HIS A 192 8.71 33.74 -2.95
C HIS A 192 8.75 32.45 -2.13
N LEU A 193 9.14 31.33 -2.75
CA LEU A 193 9.39 30.09 -2.05
C LEU A 193 10.66 30.20 -1.19
N VAL A 194 10.52 30.09 0.13
CA VAL A 194 11.64 30.10 1.06
C VAL A 194 12.24 28.71 1.20
N ARG A 195 11.39 27.73 1.52
CA ARG A 195 11.79 26.32 1.67
C ARG A 195 10.60 25.37 1.64
N LEU A 196 10.90 24.11 1.39
CA LEU A 196 9.98 23.00 1.65
C LEU A 196 10.24 22.51 3.09
N SER A 197 9.29 22.71 3.99
CA SER A 197 9.44 22.41 5.43
C SER A 197 9.12 20.95 5.77
N GLU A 198 8.25 20.32 4.99
CA GLU A 198 7.88 18.92 5.19
C GLU A 198 7.58 18.25 3.85
N ILE A 199 8.09 17.03 3.66
CA ILE A 199 7.78 16.18 2.52
C ILE A 199 7.42 14.78 3.04
N ARG A 200 6.20 14.33 2.75
CA ARG A 200 5.75 12.97 3.03
C ARG A 200 5.45 12.25 1.73
N ILE A 201 6.06 11.09 1.54
CA ILE A 201 5.91 10.29 0.35
C ILE A 201 5.16 9.01 0.72
N SER A 202 4.08 8.71 -0.01
CA SER A 202 3.35 7.46 0.09
C SER A 202 3.19 6.84 -1.29
N SER A 203 3.46 5.56 -1.41
CA SER A 203 3.17 4.78 -2.61
C SER A 203 1.81 4.09 -2.46
N GLN A 204 0.96 4.20 -3.47
CA GLN A 204 -0.20 3.35 -3.62
C GLN A 204 0.19 2.20 -4.54
N GLU A 205 0.32 1.01 -3.97
CA GLU A 205 0.39 -0.19 -4.77
C GLU A 205 -0.99 -0.44 -5.38
N PRO A 206 -1.06 -0.75 -6.69
CA PRO A 206 -2.29 -1.25 -7.26
C PRO A 206 -2.61 -2.58 -6.60
N GLY A 207 -3.55 -2.58 -5.67
CA GLY A 207 -4.09 -3.83 -5.14
C GLY A 207 -4.69 -4.65 -6.27
N PRO A 208 -4.70 -6.00 -6.16
CA PRO A 208 -5.38 -6.84 -7.12
C PRO A 208 -6.82 -6.36 -7.26
N ARG A 209 -7.20 -5.92 -8.45
CA ARG A 209 -8.58 -5.55 -8.72
C ARG A 209 -9.37 -6.86 -8.82
N PRO A 210 -10.35 -7.12 -7.93
CA PRO A 210 -11.23 -8.25 -8.12
C PRO A 210 -11.97 -8.06 -9.45
N VAL A 211 -11.64 -8.88 -10.42
CA VAL A 211 -12.42 -8.98 -11.65
C VAL A 211 -13.74 -9.63 -11.26
N MET A 212 -14.82 -8.85 -11.21
CA MET A 212 -16.15 -9.41 -11.21
C MET A 212 -16.30 -10.23 -12.49
N LEU A 213 -16.25 -11.55 -12.36
CA LEU A 213 -16.70 -12.48 -13.37
C LEU A 213 -18.21 -12.28 -13.52
N MET A 214 -18.61 -11.31 -14.34
CA MET A 214 -19.97 -11.32 -14.87
C MET A 214 -20.10 -12.61 -15.65
N ALA A 215 -20.94 -13.52 -15.16
CA ALA A 215 -21.32 -14.74 -15.81
C ALA A 215 -21.79 -14.42 -17.23
N ALA A 216 -20.89 -14.53 -18.19
CA ALA A 216 -21.26 -14.57 -19.61
C ALA A 216 -21.92 -15.91 -19.84
N ARG A 217 -23.23 -15.89 -19.83
CA ARG A 217 -24.04 -17.00 -20.35
C ARG A 217 -23.67 -17.18 -21.80
N MET A 218 -23.18 -18.39 -22.09
CA MET A 218 -23.24 -19.09 -23.37
C MET A 218 -23.04 -18.23 -24.63
N ALA A 219 -21.84 -18.18 -25.10
CA ALA A 219 -21.55 -18.05 -26.52
C ALA A 219 -20.20 -18.73 -26.80
N ASP A 220 -20.29 -19.75 -27.60
CA ASP A 220 -19.26 -20.38 -28.42
C ASP A 220 -17.78 -20.25 -28.00
N SER A 221 -17.15 -21.39 -27.87
CA SER A 221 -15.83 -21.71 -27.38
C SER A 221 -14.67 -21.02 -28.14
N ALA A 222 -14.47 -19.73 -27.87
CA ALA A 222 -13.16 -19.10 -28.06
C ALA A 222 -12.60 -18.78 -26.67
N PRO A 223 -11.32 -19.10 -26.38
CA PRO A 223 -10.70 -18.70 -25.13
C PRO A 223 -10.79 -17.16 -25.00
N PRO A 224 -11.09 -16.63 -23.80
CA PRO A 224 -11.20 -15.19 -23.61
C PRO A 224 -9.86 -14.52 -23.95
N GLN A 225 -9.81 -13.88 -25.11
CA GLN A 225 -8.67 -13.08 -25.52
C GLN A 225 -8.75 -11.75 -24.77
N ARG A 226 -8.02 -11.64 -23.67
CA ARG A 226 -7.85 -10.39 -22.95
C ARG A 226 -6.43 -9.91 -23.18
N SER A 227 -6.29 -8.79 -23.89
CA SER A 227 -5.01 -8.08 -23.92
C SER A 227 -4.73 -7.59 -22.50
N PRO A 228 -3.53 -7.78 -21.99
CA PRO A 228 -3.17 -7.26 -20.67
C PRO A 228 -3.22 -5.73 -20.69
N ASP A 229 -4.00 -5.15 -19.76
CA ASP A 229 -4.09 -3.70 -19.59
C ASP A 229 -2.79 -3.17 -18.96
N GLU A 230 -2.36 -1.98 -19.38
CA GLU A 230 -1.23 -1.30 -18.74
C GLU A 230 -1.42 -1.16 -17.23
N GLN A 231 -0.37 -1.49 -16.51
CA GLN A 231 -0.31 -1.33 -15.06
C GLN A 231 0.19 0.07 -14.71
N THR A 232 -0.52 0.76 -13.82
CA THR A 232 -0.17 2.12 -13.38
C THR A 232 0.27 2.10 -11.93
N VAL A 233 1.46 2.60 -11.67
CA VAL A 233 1.98 2.84 -10.33
C VAL A 233 1.82 4.32 -9.99
N ARG A 234 1.39 4.65 -8.77
CA ARG A 234 1.19 6.02 -8.29
C ARG A 234 1.96 6.26 -7.01
N VAL A 235 2.59 7.42 -6.95
CA VAL A 235 3.28 7.94 -5.76
C VAL A 235 2.67 9.29 -5.41
N ASN A 236 2.14 9.41 -4.20
CA ASN A 236 1.61 10.67 -3.69
C ASN A 236 2.65 11.33 -2.78
N VAL A 237 2.86 12.62 -2.99
CA VAL A 237 3.78 13.44 -2.20
C VAL A 237 3.00 14.58 -1.58
N PHE A 238 2.90 14.59 -0.25
CA PHE A 238 2.37 15.71 0.51
C PHE A 238 3.50 16.65 0.89
N VAL A 239 3.26 17.93 0.71
CA VAL A 239 4.28 18.95 0.89
C VAL A 239 3.75 20.10 1.72
N LYS A 240 4.58 20.59 2.65
CA LYS A 240 4.42 21.89 3.28
C LYS A 240 5.57 22.79 2.82
N ALA A 241 5.22 23.96 2.34
CA ALA A 241 6.15 24.97 1.89
C ALA A 241 5.96 26.26 2.68
N GLU A 242 7.04 26.96 2.92
CA GLU A 242 7.05 28.30 3.53
C GLU A 242 7.32 29.33 2.44
N LEU A 243 6.46 30.34 2.37
CA LEU A 243 6.51 31.44 1.43
C LEU A 243 6.73 32.75 2.18
N SER A 244 7.44 33.72 1.58
CA SER A 244 7.61 35.08 2.09
C SER A 244 7.40 36.11 0.99
N GLN A 245 7.23 37.38 1.41
CA GLN A 245 7.26 38.52 0.50
C GLN A 245 8.65 38.77 -0.04
#